data_51b63514fbbf37d854e15c059b474f14
#
_entry.id   51b63514fbbf37d854e15c059b474f14
#
_cell.length_a   1.000
_cell.length_b   1.000
_cell.length_c   1.000
_cell.angle_alpha   90.00
_cell.angle_beta   90.00
_cell.angle_gamma   90.00
#
_symmetry.space_group_name_H-M   'P 1'
#
loop_
_entity.id
_entity.type
_entity.pdbx_description
1 polymer ?
#
loop_
_entity_poly.entity_id
_entity_poly.type
_entity_poly.pdbx_seq_one_letter_code
_entity_poly.pdbx_strand_id
1 'polypeptide(L)' 'MPEPIFVRAWSANEFHDRVLALEAKGYVARRETYRITAEMNPETGTICHLHAIELLPPDSQE' A
#
# COMPACT_ATOMS: atom_id res chain seq x y z
N MET A 1 -8.75 -12.50 -14.40
CA MET A 1 -8.55 -11.05 -14.47
C MET A 1 -7.67 -10.57 -13.34
N PRO A 2 -6.67 -9.74 -13.63
CA PRO A 2 -5.84 -9.21 -12.55
C PRO A 2 -6.65 -8.26 -11.67
N GLU A 3 -6.40 -8.33 -10.38
CA GLU A 3 -7.12 -7.53 -9.40
C GLU A 3 -6.20 -6.48 -8.78
N PRO A 4 -6.75 -5.35 -8.32
CA PRO A 4 -5.97 -4.38 -7.59
C PRO A 4 -5.33 -4.99 -6.34
N ILE A 5 -4.17 -4.47 -5.98
CA ILE A 5 -3.46 -4.89 -4.79
C ILE A 5 -3.49 -3.74 -3.79
N PHE A 6 -3.73 -4.06 -2.52
CA PHE A 6 -3.64 -3.08 -1.44
C PHE A 6 -2.35 -3.31 -0.67
N VAL A 7 -1.53 -2.28 -0.59
CA VAL A 7 -0.32 -2.30 0.21
C VAL A 7 -0.63 -1.67 1.55
N ARG A 8 -0.26 -2.35 2.62
CA ARG A 8 -0.43 -1.86 3.99
C ARG A 8 0.89 -2.04 4.74
N ALA A 9 1.29 -1.02 5.46
CA ALA A 9 2.50 -1.10 6.26
C ALA A 9 2.42 -0.15 7.44
N TRP A 10 3.09 -0.54 8.54
CA TRP A 10 3.09 0.25 9.77
C TRP A 10 4.12 1.37 9.75
N SER A 11 5.09 1.32 8.84
CA SER A 11 6.10 2.36 8.75
C SER A 11 6.08 2.99 7.36
N ALA A 12 6.34 4.30 7.30
CA ALA A 12 6.36 5.02 6.04
C ALA A 12 7.46 4.49 5.11
N ASN A 13 8.63 4.15 5.66
CA ASN A 13 9.73 3.63 4.86
C ASN A 13 9.39 2.27 4.25
N GLU A 14 8.83 1.36 5.04
CA GLU A 14 8.43 0.05 4.55
C GLU A 14 7.33 0.18 3.51
N PHE A 15 6.37 1.06 3.76
CA PHE A 15 5.28 1.31 2.83
C PHE A 15 5.81 1.79 1.48
N HIS A 16 6.71 2.76 1.53
CA HIS A 16 7.33 3.34 0.32
C HIS A 16 8.09 2.27 -0.47
N ASP A 17 8.89 1.45 0.22
CA ASP A 17 9.66 0.39 -0.42
C ASP A 17 8.75 -0.62 -1.12
N ARG A 18 7.65 -1.00 -0.48
CA ARG A 18 6.70 -1.94 -1.07
C ARG A 18 6.01 -1.37 -2.30
N VAL A 19 5.64 -0.10 -2.25
CA VAL A 19 5.01 0.57 -3.39
C VAL A 19 5.99 0.64 -4.56
N LEU A 20 7.23 1.03 -4.30
CA LEU A 20 8.26 1.10 -5.34
C LEU A 20 8.51 -0.26 -5.99
N ALA A 21 8.54 -1.33 -5.19
CA ALA A 21 8.75 -2.68 -5.71
C ALA A 21 7.63 -3.08 -6.68
N LEU A 22 6.39 -2.71 -6.37
CA LEU A 22 5.26 -3.01 -7.25
C LEU A 22 5.26 -2.12 -8.48
N GLU A 23 5.61 -0.84 -8.33
CA GLU A 23 5.72 0.06 -9.48
C GLU A 23 6.77 -0.41 -10.46
N ALA A 24 7.85 -1.00 -9.95
CA ALA A 24 8.89 -1.58 -10.80
C ALA A 24 8.37 -2.75 -11.64
N LYS A 25 7.29 -3.38 -11.22
CA LYS A 25 6.63 -4.45 -11.96
C LYS A 25 5.54 -3.95 -12.89
N GLY A 26 5.35 -2.63 -12.96
CA GLY A 26 4.35 -2.02 -13.83
C GLY A 26 3.04 -1.66 -13.17
N TYR A 27 2.90 -1.86 -11.85
CA TYR A 27 1.71 -1.43 -11.14
C TYR A 27 1.67 0.09 -11.04
N VAL A 28 0.47 0.65 -10.98
CA VAL A 28 0.29 2.10 -10.81
C VAL A 28 -0.44 2.36 -9.51
N ALA A 29 0.18 3.18 -8.66
CA ALA A 29 -0.42 3.57 -7.39
C ALA A 29 -1.53 4.60 -7.62
N ARG A 30 -2.69 4.33 -7.06
CA ARG A 30 -3.83 5.25 -7.09
C ARG A 30 -3.72 6.16 -5.88
N ARG A 31 -3.11 7.31 -6.06
CA ARG A 31 -2.80 8.24 -4.96
C ARG A 31 -4.03 8.72 -4.20
N GLU A 32 -5.17 8.82 -4.88
CA GLU A 32 -6.42 9.23 -4.24
C GLU A 32 -6.93 8.20 -3.24
N THR A 33 -6.40 6.98 -3.27
CA THR A 33 -6.78 5.94 -2.32
C THR A 33 -5.84 5.87 -1.11
N TYR A 34 -4.78 6.67 -1.11
CA TYR A 34 -3.82 6.68 -0.01
C TYR A 34 -4.50 7.10 1.28
N ARG A 35 -4.31 6.30 2.33
CA ARG A 35 -4.91 6.57 3.64
C ARG A 35 -3.94 6.24 4.74
N ILE A 36 -4.03 7.01 5.82
CA ILE A 36 -3.30 6.73 7.04
C ILE A 36 -4.35 6.61 8.14
N THR A 37 -4.39 5.45 8.80
CA THR A 37 -5.33 5.21 9.88
C THR A 37 -4.57 4.88 11.15
N ALA A 38 -5.14 5.24 12.30
CA ALA A 38 -4.57 4.89 13.60
C ALA A 38 -5.19 3.56 14.03
N GLU A 39 -4.38 2.52 14.11
CA GLU A 39 -4.83 1.19 14.47
C GLU A 39 -3.85 0.52 15.43
N MET A 40 -4.35 -0.42 16.21
CA MET A 40 -3.50 -1.16 17.12
C MET A 40 -2.65 -2.16 16.34
N ASN A 41 -1.34 -2.05 16.52
CA ASN A 41 -0.42 -3.03 15.95
C ASN A 41 -0.44 -4.27 16.84
N PRO A 42 -0.88 -5.43 16.34
CA PRO A 42 -1.00 -6.63 17.16
C PRO A 42 0.34 -7.17 17.66
N GLU A 43 1.44 -6.83 17.00
CA GLU A 43 2.76 -7.28 17.42
C GLU A 43 3.27 -6.52 18.64
N THR A 44 2.92 -5.24 18.76
CA THR A 44 3.41 -4.40 19.85
C THR A 44 2.35 -4.06 20.87
N GLY A 45 1.07 -4.19 20.51
CA GLY A 45 -0.04 -3.83 21.37
C GLY A 45 -0.25 -2.33 21.51
N THR A 46 0.39 -1.54 20.66
CA THR A 46 0.30 -0.08 20.70
C THR A 46 -0.43 0.46 19.48
N ILE A 47 -0.95 1.69 19.61
CA ILE A 47 -1.60 2.36 18.48
C ILE A 47 -0.50 2.93 17.58
N CYS A 48 -0.55 2.53 16.31
CA CYS A 48 0.39 2.99 15.29
C CYS A 48 -0.36 3.48 14.08
N HIS A 49 0.32 4.21 13.22
CA HIS A 49 -0.27 4.66 11.96
C HIS A 49 -0.08 3.58 10.90
N LEU A 50 -1.18 3.15 10.30
CA LEU A 50 -1.16 2.18 9.21
C LEU A 50 -1.34 2.93 7.89
N HIS A 51 -0.33 2.82 7.02
CA HIS A 51 -0.38 3.41 5.68
C HIS A 51 -0.97 2.40 4.71
N ALA A 52 -1.87 2.83 3.85
CA ALA A 52 -2.49 1.96 2.87
C ALA A 52 -2.72 2.69 1.55
N ILE A 53 -2.59 1.95 0.44
CA ILE A 53 -2.84 2.49 -0.89
C ILE A 53 -3.23 1.33 -1.81
N GLU A 54 -4.05 1.66 -2.83
CA GLU A 54 -4.41 0.70 -3.86
C GLU A 54 -3.50 0.88 -5.08
N LEU A 55 -3.04 -0.24 -5.64
CA LEU A 55 -2.29 -0.22 -6.89
C LEU A 55 -3.02 -1.05 -7.93
N LEU A 56 -3.08 -0.52 -9.15
CA LEU A 56 -3.69 -1.23 -10.27
C LEU A 56 -2.62 -2.03 -11.02
N PRO A 57 -2.93 -3.27 -11.41
CA PRO A 57 -1.98 -4.09 -12.16
C PRO A 57 -1.76 -3.52 -13.57
N PRO A 58 -0.62 -3.87 -14.21
CA PRO A 58 -0.29 -3.34 -15.54
C PRO A 58 -1.37 -3.62 -16.58
N ASP A 59 -2.01 -4.76 -16.50
CA ASP A 59 -3.03 -5.17 -17.48
C ASP A 59 -4.32 -4.37 -17.39
N SER A 60 -4.52 -3.61 -16.34
CA SER A 60 -5.71 -2.79 -16.14
C SER A 60 -5.54 -1.36 -16.64
N GLN A 61 -4.39 -1.04 -17.21
CA GLN A 61 -4.03 0.33 -17.59
C GLN A 61 -4.11 0.49 -19.10
N GLU A 62 -5.28 0.76 -19.59
CA GLU A 62 -5.46 1.02 -21.02
C GLU A 62 -6.09 2.38 -21.26
#